data_38af90f65dda21e29da0317c0ac2cfd9
#
_entry.id   38af90f65dda21e29da0317c0ac2cfd9
#
_cell.length_a   1.000
_cell.length_b   1.000
_cell.length_c   1.000
_cell.angle_alpha   90.00
_cell.angle_beta   90.00
_cell.angle_gamma   90.00
#
_symmetry.space_group_name_H-M   'P 1'
#
loop_
_entity.id
_entity.type
_entity.pdbx_description
1 polymer ?
#
loop_
_entity_poly.entity_id
_entity_poly.type
_entity_poly.pdbx_seq_one_letter_code
_entity_poly.pdbx_strand_id
1 'polypeptide(L)'
;MHLLLVSRALAGSVALTAALVVLPAMAEKTDREKPVNVEADRMLVDDAKKESVFEGNVVVTQGTLQLRGDRVIVRQDAEGFSYGIAYGNPATFRQKREGYDEYIDGFADRLEYDGRKDLLQMFAAAKLTKGTDEVRGDYISYNAKTEFFQVLGSGKAAS
;
A
#
# COMPACT_ATOMS: atom_id res chain seq x y z
N MET A 1 35.42 -81.24 11.16
CA MET A 1 34.14 -80.65 10.78
C MET A 1 34.16 -79.19 11.22
N HIS A 2 34.67 -78.29 10.33
CA HIS A 2 34.80 -76.83 10.60
C HIS A 2 33.89 -76.10 9.71
N LEU A 3 32.92 -75.36 10.29
CA LEU A 3 31.96 -74.50 9.61
C LEU A 3 32.58 -73.09 9.54
N LEU A 4 32.97 -72.66 8.36
CA LEU A 4 33.43 -71.29 8.13
C LEU A 4 32.23 -70.40 7.87
N LEU A 5 31.91 -69.55 8.83
CA LEU A 5 30.94 -68.45 8.64
C LEU A 5 31.63 -67.30 7.90
N VAL A 6 31.22 -67.04 6.65
CA VAL A 6 31.63 -65.91 5.92
C VAL A 6 30.65 -64.76 6.25
N SER A 7 31.14 -63.81 6.99
CA SER A 7 30.40 -62.62 7.34
C SER A 7 30.46 -61.65 6.16
N ARG A 8 29.34 -61.48 5.46
CA ARG A 8 29.19 -60.42 4.43
C ARG A 8 28.79 -59.12 5.13
N ALA A 9 29.72 -58.21 5.18
CA ALA A 9 29.43 -56.81 5.56
C ALA A 9 28.60 -56.15 4.45
N LEU A 10 27.34 -55.83 4.78
CA LEU A 10 26.51 -54.94 3.96
C LEU A 10 26.90 -53.50 4.32
N ALA A 11 27.56 -52.85 3.35
CA ALA A 11 27.73 -51.43 3.42
C ALA A 11 26.41 -50.75 3.06
N GLY A 12 25.68 -50.31 4.07
CA GLY A 12 24.48 -49.50 3.90
C GLY A 12 24.86 -48.06 3.55
N SER A 13 24.67 -47.70 2.29
CA SER A 13 24.73 -46.28 1.90
C SER A 13 23.53 -45.54 2.48
N VAL A 14 23.78 -44.70 3.48
CA VAL A 14 22.77 -43.75 3.99
C VAL A 14 22.72 -42.59 2.97
N ALA A 15 21.72 -42.61 2.10
CA ALA A 15 21.38 -41.46 1.26
C ALA A 15 20.74 -40.40 2.16
N LEU A 16 21.52 -39.36 2.48
CA LEU A 16 21.03 -38.16 3.15
C LEU A 16 20.18 -37.36 2.16
N THR A 17 18.87 -37.62 2.11
CA THR A 17 17.92 -36.79 1.41
C THR A 17 17.78 -35.47 2.15
N ALA A 18 18.47 -34.43 1.69
CA ALA A 18 18.24 -33.07 2.11
C ALA A 18 16.83 -32.68 1.68
N ALA A 19 15.86 -32.73 2.60
CA ALA A 19 14.56 -32.16 2.39
C ALA A 19 14.72 -30.64 2.30
N LEU A 20 14.61 -30.11 1.08
CA LEU A 20 14.52 -28.68 0.85
C LEU A 20 13.17 -28.23 1.45
N VAL A 21 13.20 -27.69 2.66
CA VAL A 21 12.02 -27.03 3.25
C VAL A 21 11.83 -25.74 2.47
N VAL A 22 10.99 -25.80 1.45
CA VAL A 22 10.48 -24.58 0.79
C VAL A 22 9.55 -23.94 1.81
N LEU A 23 10.07 -22.95 2.57
CA LEU A 23 9.23 -22.08 3.36
C LEU A 23 8.32 -21.34 2.38
N PRO A 24 6.98 -21.42 2.54
CA PRO A 24 6.13 -20.57 1.73
C PRO A 24 6.56 -19.13 2.02
N ALA A 25 6.98 -18.41 0.98
CA ALA A 25 7.12 -16.97 1.07
C ALA A 25 5.74 -16.47 1.49
N MET A 26 5.61 -16.00 2.73
CA MET A 26 4.40 -15.33 3.19
C MET A 26 4.27 -14.11 2.29
N ALA A 27 3.34 -14.16 1.33
CA ALA A 27 2.98 -13.00 0.54
C ALA A 27 2.68 -11.86 1.52
N GLU A 28 3.46 -10.79 1.43
CA GLU A 28 3.24 -9.62 2.28
C GLU A 28 1.80 -9.18 2.06
N LYS A 29 0.99 -9.16 3.12
CA LYS A 29 -0.40 -8.72 3.02
C LYS A 29 -0.40 -7.33 2.44
N THR A 30 -1.14 -7.13 1.36
CA THR A 30 -1.28 -5.81 0.74
C THR A 30 -1.83 -4.82 1.77
N ASP A 31 -1.55 -3.53 1.62
CA ASP A 31 -2.05 -2.49 2.53
C ASP A 31 -3.56 -2.62 2.76
N ARG A 32 -4.31 -3.00 1.74
CA ARG A 32 -5.77 -3.20 1.77
C ARG A 32 -6.25 -4.19 2.82
N GLU A 33 -5.44 -5.19 3.16
CA GLU A 33 -5.76 -6.21 4.16
C GLU A 33 -5.40 -5.78 5.59
N LYS A 34 -4.74 -4.65 5.74
CA LYS A 34 -4.36 -4.12 7.03
C LYS A 34 -5.52 -3.31 7.65
N PRO A 35 -5.59 -3.22 8.97
CA PRO A 35 -6.58 -2.38 9.64
C PRO A 35 -6.39 -0.91 9.29
N VAL A 36 -7.50 -0.18 9.20
CA VAL A 36 -7.49 1.28 9.06
C VAL A 36 -7.46 1.91 10.44
N ASN A 37 -6.51 2.81 10.65
CA ASN A 37 -6.43 3.65 11.84
C ASN A 37 -6.61 5.11 11.44
N VAL A 38 -7.34 5.87 12.27
CA VAL A 38 -7.56 7.30 12.05
C VAL A 38 -7.28 8.07 13.32
N GLU A 39 -6.50 9.14 13.20
CA GLU A 39 -6.27 10.15 14.21
C GLU A 39 -6.86 11.47 13.73
N ALA A 40 -7.61 12.17 14.57
CA ALA A 40 -8.22 13.46 14.27
C ALA A 40 -8.65 14.17 15.55
N ASP A 41 -8.84 15.50 15.48
CA ASP A 41 -9.36 16.27 16.60
C ASP A 41 -10.88 16.06 16.78
N ARG A 42 -11.60 15.80 15.69
CA ARG A 42 -13.04 15.59 15.67
C ARG A 42 -13.44 14.52 14.66
N MET A 43 -14.46 13.74 15.01
CA MET A 43 -15.06 12.73 14.16
C MET A 43 -16.58 12.85 14.14
N LEU A 44 -17.17 12.71 12.96
CA LEU A 44 -18.60 12.60 12.71
C LEU A 44 -18.84 11.32 11.91
N VAL A 45 -19.75 10.48 12.38
CA VAL A 45 -20.08 9.20 11.72
C VAL A 45 -21.52 9.25 11.22
N ASP A 46 -21.71 8.92 9.95
CA ASP A 46 -23.01 8.70 9.32
C ASP A 46 -23.14 7.23 8.91
N ASP A 47 -23.71 6.42 9.78
CA ASP A 47 -23.86 4.98 9.55
C ASP A 47 -24.78 4.66 8.37
N ALA A 48 -25.76 5.52 8.09
CA ALA A 48 -26.68 5.31 6.96
C ALA A 48 -25.97 5.48 5.62
N LYS A 49 -25.02 6.40 5.54
CA LYS A 49 -24.19 6.63 4.34
C LYS A 49 -22.92 5.80 4.31
N LYS A 50 -22.59 5.08 5.40
CA LYS A 50 -21.30 4.41 5.58
C LYS A 50 -20.11 5.37 5.40
N GLU A 51 -20.29 6.60 5.88
CA GLU A 51 -19.33 7.69 5.74
C GLU A 51 -18.95 8.23 7.10
N SER A 52 -17.66 8.48 7.28
CA SER A 52 -17.10 9.17 8.44
C SER A 52 -16.34 10.40 7.99
N VAL A 53 -16.56 11.52 8.68
CA VAL A 53 -15.86 12.78 8.45
C VAL A 53 -14.95 13.07 9.63
N PHE A 54 -13.69 13.28 9.35
CA PHE A 54 -12.66 13.60 10.33
C PHE A 54 -12.16 15.02 10.09
N GLU A 55 -11.96 15.79 11.15
CA GLU A 55 -11.55 17.19 11.08
C GLU A 55 -10.44 17.48 12.08
N GLY A 56 -9.47 18.28 11.66
CA GLY A 56 -8.34 18.74 12.46
C GLY A 56 -7.21 17.71 12.56
N ASN A 57 -6.06 18.02 12.01
CA ASN A 57 -4.83 17.22 12.07
C ASN A 57 -5.06 15.73 11.74
N VAL A 58 -5.81 15.49 10.66
CA VAL A 58 -6.26 14.14 10.32
C VAL A 58 -5.12 13.32 9.74
N VAL A 59 -4.95 12.10 10.26
CA VAL A 59 -4.03 11.09 9.74
C VAL A 59 -4.79 9.77 9.60
N VAL A 60 -4.93 9.27 8.38
CA VAL A 60 -5.48 7.93 8.09
C VAL A 60 -4.34 7.05 7.67
N THR A 61 -4.21 5.87 8.28
CA THR A 61 -3.20 4.88 7.94
C THR A 61 -3.82 3.52 7.69
N GLN A 62 -3.31 2.84 6.66
CA GLN A 62 -3.64 1.44 6.37
C GLN A 62 -2.38 0.76 5.82
N GLY A 63 -1.70 -0.04 6.63
CA GLY A 63 -0.39 -0.57 6.28
C GLY A 63 0.62 0.55 6.04
N THR A 64 1.19 0.61 4.84
CA THR A 64 2.12 1.67 4.43
C THR A 64 1.42 2.92 3.90
N LEU A 65 0.13 2.80 3.53
CA LEU A 65 -0.68 3.92 3.07
C LEU A 65 -0.91 4.90 4.21
N GLN A 66 -0.67 6.17 3.93
CA GLN A 66 -0.96 7.28 4.83
C GLN A 66 -1.60 8.42 4.05
N LEU A 67 -2.74 8.91 4.55
CA LEU A 67 -3.46 10.05 4.01
C LEU A 67 -3.60 11.11 5.10
N ARG A 68 -3.19 12.33 4.83
CA ARG A 68 -3.24 13.46 5.77
C ARG A 68 -3.99 14.63 5.20
N GLY A 69 -4.69 15.36 6.06
CA GLY A 69 -5.35 16.60 5.69
C GLY A 69 -5.95 17.31 6.90
N ASP A 70 -6.53 18.48 6.65
CA ASP A 70 -7.29 19.22 7.65
C ASP A 70 -8.69 18.62 7.84
N ARG A 71 -9.22 18.04 6.76
CA ARG A 71 -10.48 17.34 6.73
C ARG A 71 -10.36 16.11 5.82
N VAL A 72 -10.79 14.97 6.32
CA VAL A 72 -10.80 13.72 5.56
C VAL A 72 -12.17 13.06 5.67
N ILE A 73 -12.71 12.65 4.53
CA ILE A 73 -13.94 11.87 4.42
C ILE A 73 -13.55 10.45 4.06
N VAL A 74 -13.99 9.48 4.84
CA VAL A 74 -13.72 8.06 4.63
C VAL A 74 -15.05 7.35 4.39
N ARG A 75 -15.12 6.57 3.32
CA ARG A 75 -16.22 5.65 3.03
C ARG A 75 -15.76 4.23 3.20
N GLN A 76 -16.63 3.43 3.81
CA GLN A 76 -16.40 2.00 4.00
C GLN A 76 -17.51 1.21 3.32
N ASP A 77 -17.18 0.02 2.87
CA ASP A 77 -18.14 -0.98 2.41
C ASP A 77 -18.02 -2.26 3.25
N ALA A 78 -18.68 -3.35 2.82
CA ALA A 78 -18.66 -4.63 3.55
C ALA A 78 -17.25 -5.24 3.70
N GLU A 79 -16.29 -4.81 2.86
CA GLU A 79 -14.91 -5.29 2.88
C GLU A 79 -13.93 -4.30 3.56
N GLY A 80 -14.43 -3.20 4.11
CA GLY A 80 -13.65 -2.19 4.81
C GLY A 80 -13.51 -0.87 4.05
N PHE A 81 -12.35 -0.22 4.20
CA PHE A 81 -12.05 1.06 3.57
C PHE A 81 -12.13 0.97 2.03
N SER A 82 -12.99 1.78 1.43
CA SER A 82 -13.19 1.79 -0.01
C SER A 82 -12.78 3.10 -0.68
N TYR A 83 -12.96 4.22 -0.02
CA TYR A 83 -12.73 5.53 -0.60
C TYR A 83 -12.35 6.57 0.45
N GLY A 84 -11.40 7.42 0.13
CA GLY A 84 -10.98 8.54 0.97
C GLY A 84 -10.85 9.83 0.18
N ILE A 85 -11.33 10.95 0.76
CA ILE A 85 -11.13 12.29 0.22
C ILE A 85 -10.44 13.12 1.31
N ALA A 86 -9.29 13.70 0.99
CA ALA A 86 -8.57 14.57 1.91
C ALA A 86 -8.46 15.99 1.35
N TYR A 87 -8.73 16.95 2.20
CA TYR A 87 -8.57 18.37 1.94
C TYR A 87 -7.49 18.92 2.87
N GLY A 88 -6.61 19.74 2.32
CA GLY A 88 -5.53 20.36 3.10
C GLY A 88 -4.80 21.41 2.29
N ASN A 89 -3.73 21.97 2.86
CA ASN A 89 -2.92 23.00 2.23
C ASN A 89 -1.41 22.71 2.39
N PRO A 90 -0.90 21.64 1.74
CA PRO A 90 -1.62 20.61 1.01
C PRO A 90 -2.14 19.48 1.90
N ALA A 91 -3.10 18.70 1.37
CA ALA A 91 -3.31 17.32 1.80
C ALA A 91 -2.18 16.45 1.23
N THR A 92 -1.83 15.35 1.93
CA THR A 92 -0.71 14.49 1.53
C THR A 92 -1.11 13.02 1.50
N PHE A 93 -0.55 12.30 0.55
CA PHE A 93 -0.66 10.86 0.39
C PHE A 93 0.74 10.24 0.39
N ARG A 94 0.90 9.11 1.05
CA ARG A 94 2.12 8.32 1.01
C ARG A 94 1.78 6.84 0.98
N GLN A 95 2.45 6.09 0.13
CA GLN A 95 2.33 4.63 0.07
C GLN A 95 3.63 4.01 -0.44
N LYS A 96 4.04 2.89 0.16
CA LYS A 96 5.17 2.13 -0.34
C LYS A 96 4.78 1.43 -1.65
N ARG A 97 5.66 1.46 -2.63
CA ARG A 97 5.51 0.69 -3.87
C ARG A 97 5.64 -0.80 -3.57
N GLU A 98 4.73 -1.59 -4.13
CA GLU A 98 4.79 -3.04 -4.00
C GLU A 98 6.05 -3.59 -4.67
N GLY A 99 6.82 -4.39 -3.92
CA GLY A 99 8.06 -5.01 -4.40
C GLY A 99 9.29 -4.10 -4.47
N TYR A 100 9.19 -2.85 -4.01
CA TYR A 100 10.30 -1.89 -3.99
C TYR A 100 10.47 -1.24 -2.62
N ASP A 101 11.70 -0.88 -2.25
CA ASP A 101 11.98 -0.06 -1.06
C ASP A 101 11.90 1.43 -1.40
N GLU A 102 10.76 1.85 -1.91
CA GLU A 102 10.51 3.19 -2.42
C GLU A 102 9.07 3.59 -2.15
N TYR A 103 8.85 4.88 -1.93
CA TYR A 103 7.54 5.46 -1.66
C TYR A 103 7.05 6.32 -2.83
N ILE A 104 5.73 6.34 -2.98
CA ILE A 104 4.99 7.34 -3.74
C ILE A 104 4.47 8.36 -2.75
N ASP A 105 4.75 9.63 -2.99
CA ASP A 105 4.22 10.75 -2.23
C ASP A 105 3.40 11.66 -3.15
N GLY A 106 2.17 11.95 -2.75
CA GLY A 106 1.24 12.85 -3.45
C GLY A 106 0.90 14.06 -2.59
N PHE A 107 0.77 15.21 -3.22
CA PHE A 107 0.42 16.47 -2.56
C PHE A 107 -0.56 17.22 -3.44
N ALA A 108 -1.66 17.72 -2.88
CA ALA A 108 -2.60 18.61 -3.56
C ALA A 108 -3.54 19.25 -2.54
N ASP A 109 -4.29 20.27 -2.93
CA ASP A 109 -5.31 20.86 -2.08
C ASP A 109 -6.45 19.88 -1.80
N ARG A 110 -6.74 18.97 -2.75
CA ARG A 110 -7.65 17.86 -2.60
C ARG A 110 -7.06 16.57 -3.16
N LEU A 111 -7.10 15.52 -2.37
CA LEU A 111 -6.73 14.15 -2.77
C LEU A 111 -7.96 13.26 -2.71
N GLU A 112 -8.13 12.40 -3.70
CA GLU A 112 -9.13 11.35 -3.70
C GLU A 112 -8.45 10.01 -3.93
N TYR A 113 -8.63 9.07 -3.03
CA TYR A 113 -8.10 7.71 -3.14
C TYR A 113 -9.22 6.69 -3.20
N ASP A 114 -9.29 5.95 -4.31
CA ASP A 114 -10.19 4.84 -4.51
C ASP A 114 -9.41 3.54 -4.26
N GLY A 115 -9.63 2.92 -3.09
CA GLY A 115 -8.93 1.70 -2.69
C GLY A 115 -9.35 0.46 -3.50
N ARG A 116 -10.49 0.49 -4.19
CA ARG A 116 -10.94 -0.60 -5.06
C ARG A 116 -10.22 -0.61 -6.40
N LYS A 117 -9.85 0.57 -6.86
CA LYS A 117 -9.18 0.79 -8.15
C LYS A 117 -7.69 1.04 -8.01
N ASP A 118 -7.17 1.13 -6.78
CA ASP A 118 -5.80 1.59 -6.50
C ASP A 118 -5.47 2.92 -7.18
N LEU A 119 -6.46 3.82 -7.21
CA LEU A 119 -6.41 5.07 -7.94
C LEU A 119 -6.33 6.26 -6.99
N LEU A 120 -5.24 7.01 -7.11
CA LEU A 120 -5.06 8.31 -6.48
C LEU A 120 -5.32 9.41 -7.50
N GLN A 121 -6.18 10.37 -7.15
CA GLN A 121 -6.42 11.58 -7.94
C GLN A 121 -6.07 12.80 -7.09
N MET A 122 -5.34 13.72 -7.69
CA MET A 122 -4.83 14.92 -7.04
C MET A 122 -5.33 16.15 -7.79
N PHE A 123 -6.01 17.04 -7.08
CA PHE A 123 -6.68 18.21 -7.63
C PHE A 123 -6.14 19.49 -7.01
N ALA A 124 -5.76 20.45 -7.84
CA ALA A 124 -5.21 21.76 -7.50
C ALA A 124 -3.82 21.70 -6.83
N ALA A 125 -2.87 22.36 -7.45
CA ALA A 125 -1.46 22.38 -7.05
C ALA A 125 -0.90 20.96 -6.83
N ALA A 126 -1.22 20.04 -7.74
CA ALA A 126 -0.87 18.64 -7.65
C ALA A 126 0.63 18.42 -7.85
N LYS A 127 1.22 17.59 -6.99
CA LYS A 127 2.60 17.10 -7.06
C LYS A 127 2.64 15.63 -6.72
N LEU A 128 3.35 14.85 -7.54
CA LEU A 128 3.62 13.43 -7.32
C LEU A 128 5.12 13.20 -7.32
N THR A 129 5.63 12.53 -6.31
CA THR A 129 7.03 12.09 -6.26
C THR A 129 7.12 10.57 -6.21
N LYS A 130 8.06 10.00 -6.95
CA LYS A 130 8.39 8.59 -6.94
C LYS A 130 9.92 8.45 -6.90
N GLY A 131 10.44 8.10 -5.73
CA GLY A 131 11.88 8.16 -5.52
C GLY A 131 12.42 9.58 -5.72
N THR A 132 13.27 9.77 -6.71
CA THR A 132 13.83 11.08 -7.10
C THR A 132 13.03 11.80 -8.18
N ASP A 133 12.09 11.13 -8.82
CA ASP A 133 11.26 11.71 -9.88
C ASP A 133 10.13 12.54 -9.29
N GLU A 134 9.89 13.72 -9.86
CA GLU A 134 8.82 14.61 -9.45
C GLU A 134 8.02 15.10 -10.66
N VAL A 135 6.71 15.11 -10.53
CA VAL A 135 5.76 15.62 -11.53
C VAL A 135 4.81 16.61 -10.87
N ARG A 136 4.51 17.73 -11.53
CA ARG A 136 3.56 18.75 -11.07
C ARG A 136 2.53 19.07 -12.15
N GLY A 137 1.33 19.44 -11.74
CA GLY A 137 0.26 19.86 -12.63
C GLY A 137 -0.96 20.38 -11.86
N ASP A 138 -1.99 20.76 -12.58
CA ASP A 138 -3.26 21.16 -11.97
C ASP A 138 -4.06 19.94 -11.52
N TYR A 139 -3.90 18.84 -12.23
CA TYR A 139 -4.48 17.54 -11.93
C TYR A 139 -3.47 16.45 -12.24
N ILE A 140 -3.34 15.49 -11.33
CA ILE A 140 -2.57 14.26 -11.53
C ILE A 140 -3.42 13.09 -11.09
N SER A 141 -3.50 12.05 -11.92
CA SER A 141 -3.99 10.72 -11.50
C SER A 141 -2.86 9.72 -11.53
N TYR A 142 -2.86 8.81 -10.55
CA TYR A 142 -1.89 7.73 -10.42
C TYR A 142 -2.59 6.43 -10.04
N ASN A 143 -2.35 5.38 -10.81
CA ASN A 143 -2.82 4.03 -10.50
C ASN A 143 -1.66 3.23 -9.89
N ALA A 144 -1.79 2.86 -8.62
CA ALA A 144 -0.71 2.18 -7.88
C ALA A 144 -0.45 0.76 -8.38
N LYS A 145 -1.45 0.10 -8.97
CA LYS A 145 -1.32 -1.27 -9.49
C LYS A 145 -0.60 -1.33 -10.83
N THR A 146 -0.93 -0.41 -11.73
CA THR A 146 -0.34 -0.36 -13.09
C THR A 146 0.83 0.59 -13.20
N GLU A 147 1.03 1.42 -12.18
CA GLU A 147 1.99 2.54 -12.13
C GLU A 147 1.79 3.59 -13.23
N PHE A 148 0.64 3.56 -13.89
CA PHE A 148 0.27 4.56 -14.87
C PHE A 148 -0.14 5.86 -14.19
N PHE A 149 0.37 6.98 -14.70
CA PHE A 149 -0.02 8.31 -14.26
C PHE A 149 -0.37 9.21 -15.44
N GLN A 150 -1.26 10.15 -15.19
CA GLN A 150 -1.66 11.18 -16.15
C GLN A 150 -1.55 12.55 -15.48
N VAL A 151 -1.04 13.53 -16.22
CA VAL A 151 -0.92 14.92 -15.77
C VAL A 151 -1.68 15.81 -16.72
N LEU A 152 -2.53 16.68 -16.17
CA LEU A 152 -3.25 17.71 -16.91
C LEU A 152 -2.91 19.09 -16.35
N GLY A 153 -2.95 20.12 -17.21
CA GLY A 153 -2.54 21.47 -16.88
C GLY A 153 -1.07 21.74 -17.20
N SER A 154 -0.49 22.79 -16.61
CA SER A 154 0.91 23.18 -16.83
C SER A 154 1.85 22.21 -16.11
N GLY A 155 1.95 20.97 -16.60
CA GLY A 155 2.84 19.95 -16.05
C GLY A 155 4.31 20.34 -16.23
N LYS A 156 5.09 20.27 -15.13
CA LYS A 156 6.55 20.28 -15.16
C LYS A 156 7.03 18.96 -14.60
N ALA A 157 7.85 18.25 -15.37
CA ALA A 157 8.62 17.12 -14.86
C ALA A 157 10.02 17.60 -14.49
N ALA A 158 10.49 17.22 -13.32
CA ALA A 158 11.87 17.39 -12.89
C ALA A 158 12.45 16.02 -12.58
N SER A 159 13.59 15.72 -13.16
CA SER A 159 14.39 14.54 -12.88
C SER A 159 15.58 14.91 -12.00
#